data_ca6ac8b2596f9d207e3cd0bc55de0be2
#
_entry.id   ca6ac8b2596f9d207e3cd0bc55de0be2
#
_cell.length_a   1.000
_cell.length_b   1.000
_cell.length_c   1.000
_cell.angle_alpha   90.00
_cell.angle_beta   90.00
_cell.angle_gamma   90.00
#
_symmetry.space_group_name_H-M   'P 1'
#
loop_
_entity.id
_entity.type
_entity.pdbx_description
1 polymer ?
#
loop_
_entity_poly.entity_id
_entity_poly.type
_entity_poly.pdbx_seq_one_letter_code
_entity_poly.pdbx_strand_id
1 'polypeptide(L)'
;MNLEGMVLSENTCQFHLLDHIKTSKPGSSATVITIKKYAANEKICPLQALKEYLDRTMPLRKGEKKLFISYQKPNKAVSRKTISRWVKMVLSEAGIDTMIFKPHSTRAASTSKAKACSVPVEVIMSTAGWNRATTFQKLYNKADHGHCQ
;
A
#
# COMPACT_ATOMS: atom_id res chain seq x y z
N MET A 1 -9.70 3.96 -0.45
CA MET A 1 -9.47 4.02 -1.90
C MET A 1 -10.77 3.63 -2.59
N ASN A 2 -11.16 4.38 -3.62
CA ASN A 2 -12.39 4.21 -4.37
C ASN A 2 -12.04 4.04 -5.85
N LEU A 3 -12.77 3.21 -6.57
CA LEU A 3 -12.57 2.99 -8.01
C LEU A 3 -12.90 4.21 -8.87
N GLU A 4 -13.79 5.11 -8.39
CA GLU A 4 -14.13 6.35 -9.10
C GLU A 4 -12.95 7.29 -9.33
N GLY A 5 -11.96 7.28 -8.44
CA GLY A 5 -10.72 8.06 -8.60
C GLY A 5 -9.57 7.25 -9.18
N MET A 6 -9.83 6.09 -9.78
CA MET A 6 -8.80 5.22 -10.33
C MET A 6 -8.59 5.49 -11.82
N VAL A 7 -7.35 5.72 -12.21
CA VAL A 7 -6.90 5.79 -13.61
C VAL A 7 -5.93 4.65 -13.83
N LEU A 8 -6.33 3.67 -14.63
CA LEU A 8 -5.53 2.47 -14.94
C LEU A 8 -4.97 2.59 -16.36
N SER A 9 -3.66 2.40 -16.49
CA SER A 9 -2.95 2.32 -17.76
C SER A 9 -2.15 1.02 -17.85
N GLU A 10 -1.43 0.84 -18.95
CA GLU A 10 -0.61 -0.36 -19.16
C GLU A 10 0.46 -0.53 -18.05
N ASN A 11 1.15 0.56 -17.72
CA ASN A 11 2.33 0.54 -16.84
C ASN A 11 2.10 1.19 -15.46
N THR A 12 0.94 1.82 -15.25
CA THR A 12 0.64 2.52 -14.00
C THR A 12 -0.84 2.43 -13.63
N CYS A 13 -1.10 2.48 -12.32
CA CYS A 13 -2.43 2.75 -11.79
C CYS A 13 -2.34 3.91 -10.81
N GLN A 14 -3.16 4.93 -10.99
CA GLN A 14 -3.26 6.09 -10.12
C GLN A 14 -4.59 6.10 -9.38
N PHE A 15 -4.56 6.36 -8.08
CA PHE A 15 -5.74 6.60 -7.28
C PHE A 15 -5.75 8.05 -6.82
N HIS A 16 -6.68 8.83 -7.32
CA HIS A 16 -6.98 10.16 -6.82
C HIS A 16 -7.85 10.04 -5.59
N LEU A 17 -7.30 10.42 -4.43
CA LEU A 17 -8.06 10.37 -3.17
C LEU A 17 -8.99 11.58 -3.11
N LEU A 18 -10.28 11.35 -3.35
CA LEU A 18 -11.32 12.37 -3.35
C LEU A 18 -11.69 12.80 -1.92
N ASP A 19 -11.45 11.93 -0.94
CA ASP A 19 -11.74 12.21 0.46
C ASP A 19 -10.55 12.92 1.12
N HIS A 20 -10.84 13.89 2.00
CA HIS A 20 -9.82 14.48 2.86
C HIS A 20 -9.21 13.40 3.77
N ILE A 21 -7.89 13.24 3.67
CA ILE A 21 -7.12 12.39 4.59
C ILE A 21 -6.49 13.26 5.68
N LYS A 22 -6.04 12.64 6.77
CA LYS A 22 -5.43 13.36 7.92
C LYS A 22 -4.28 14.30 7.56
N THR A 23 -3.67 14.12 6.39
CA THR A 23 -2.57 14.94 5.87
C THR A 23 -3.02 15.97 4.85
N SER A 24 -4.28 16.02 4.48
CA SER A 24 -4.83 17.03 3.56
C SER A 24 -4.82 18.40 4.24
N LYS A 25 -4.24 19.39 3.56
CA LYS A 25 -4.33 20.80 3.97
C LYS A 25 -5.39 21.50 3.12
N PRO A 26 -6.11 22.48 3.65
CA PRO A 26 -6.96 23.35 2.84
C PRO A 26 -6.15 23.95 1.69
N GLY A 27 -6.65 23.85 0.46
CA GLY A 27 -5.98 24.34 -0.75
C GLY A 27 -4.86 23.46 -1.32
N SER A 28 -4.58 22.28 -0.73
CA SER A 28 -3.62 21.33 -1.30
C SER A 28 -4.26 20.47 -2.40
N SER A 29 -3.49 20.15 -3.44
CA SER A 29 -3.89 19.22 -4.49
C SER A 29 -4.31 17.86 -3.92
N ALA A 30 -5.26 17.19 -4.57
CA ALA A 30 -5.68 15.84 -4.18
C ALA A 30 -4.46 14.91 -4.09
N THR A 31 -4.41 14.12 -3.03
CA THR A 31 -3.34 13.12 -2.87
C THR A 31 -3.52 12.03 -3.94
N VAL A 32 -2.48 11.81 -4.73
CA VAL A 32 -2.44 10.75 -5.74
C VAL A 32 -1.54 9.62 -5.27
N ILE A 33 -2.04 8.40 -5.25
CA ILE A 33 -1.25 7.20 -5.01
C ILE A 33 -0.99 6.54 -6.34
N THR A 34 0.28 6.39 -6.72
CA THR A 34 0.69 5.76 -7.98
C THR A 34 1.29 4.39 -7.73
N ILE A 35 0.74 3.37 -8.37
CA ILE A 35 1.27 2.00 -8.43
C ILE A 35 1.88 1.82 -9.81
N LYS A 36 3.17 1.50 -9.87
CA LYS A 36 3.91 1.28 -11.11
C LYS A 36 4.11 -0.21 -11.38
N LYS A 37 4.21 -0.57 -12.66
CA LYS A 37 4.61 -1.90 -13.08
C LYS A 37 6.01 -2.21 -12.56
N TYR A 38 6.19 -3.40 -12.02
CA TYR A 38 7.51 -3.92 -11.65
C TYR A 38 7.96 -4.92 -12.71
N ALA A 39 8.79 -4.42 -13.64
CA ALA A 39 9.19 -5.20 -14.83
C ALA A 39 10.19 -6.34 -14.51
N ALA A 40 10.95 -6.23 -13.41
CA ALA A 40 11.97 -7.21 -13.06
C ALA A 40 11.39 -8.57 -12.64
N ASN A 41 10.18 -8.62 -12.08
CA ASN A 41 9.52 -9.85 -11.68
C ASN A 41 8.00 -9.69 -11.66
N GLU A 42 7.32 -10.32 -12.58
CA GLU A 42 5.86 -10.25 -12.70
C GLU A 42 5.13 -10.89 -11.52
N LYS A 43 5.72 -11.92 -10.90
CA LYS A 43 5.09 -12.64 -9.77
C LYS A 43 4.90 -11.75 -8.54
N ILE A 44 5.72 -10.73 -8.38
CA ILE A 44 5.64 -9.75 -7.29
C ILE A 44 5.27 -8.35 -7.78
N CYS A 45 4.78 -8.22 -9.01
CA CYS A 45 4.37 -6.95 -9.59
C CYS A 45 3.05 -6.46 -8.96
N PRO A 46 3.02 -5.34 -8.22
CA PRO A 46 1.81 -4.87 -7.56
C PRO A 46 0.73 -4.42 -8.55
N LEU A 47 1.13 -3.92 -9.72
CA LEU A 47 0.18 -3.52 -10.76
C LEU A 47 -0.50 -4.74 -11.38
N GLN A 48 0.25 -5.82 -11.64
CA GLN A 48 -0.30 -7.06 -12.18
C GLN A 48 -1.27 -7.70 -11.17
N ALA A 49 -0.87 -7.78 -9.91
CA ALA A 49 -1.73 -8.28 -8.84
C ALA A 49 -3.02 -7.46 -8.69
N LEU A 50 -2.94 -6.13 -8.86
CA LEU A 50 -4.11 -5.26 -8.83
C LEU A 50 -5.04 -5.51 -10.02
N LYS A 51 -4.51 -5.64 -11.23
CA LYS A 51 -5.30 -5.96 -12.44
C LYS A 51 -6.05 -7.28 -12.25
N GLU A 52 -5.35 -8.32 -11.86
CA GLU A 52 -5.94 -9.64 -11.62
C GLU A 52 -7.02 -9.60 -10.53
N TYR A 53 -6.77 -8.87 -9.44
CA TYR A 53 -7.77 -8.67 -8.41
C TYR A 53 -9.03 -7.96 -8.94
N LEU A 54 -8.88 -6.93 -9.76
CA LEU A 54 -9.99 -6.20 -10.36
C LEU A 54 -10.79 -7.11 -11.29
N ASP A 55 -10.13 -7.83 -12.19
CA ASP A 55 -10.78 -8.76 -13.13
C ASP A 55 -11.62 -9.82 -12.40
N ARG A 56 -11.06 -10.42 -11.36
CA ARG A 56 -11.77 -11.42 -10.53
C ARG A 56 -12.93 -10.83 -9.73
N THR A 57 -12.84 -9.56 -9.33
CA THR A 57 -13.82 -8.96 -8.43
C THR A 57 -14.88 -8.12 -9.14
N MET A 58 -14.65 -7.65 -10.37
CA MET A 58 -15.62 -6.84 -11.11
C MET A 58 -17.02 -7.47 -11.19
N PRO A 59 -17.18 -8.78 -11.56
CA PRO A 59 -18.51 -9.38 -11.62
C PRO A 59 -19.19 -9.53 -10.24
N LEU A 60 -18.43 -9.46 -9.15
CA LEU A 60 -18.95 -9.63 -7.78
C LEU A 60 -19.42 -8.33 -7.14
N ARG A 61 -19.02 -7.17 -7.69
CA ARG A 61 -19.13 -5.87 -7.00
C ARG A 61 -20.55 -5.32 -6.87
N LYS A 62 -21.45 -5.67 -7.79
CA LYS A 62 -22.85 -5.19 -7.77
C LYS A 62 -22.97 -3.67 -7.49
N GLY A 63 -22.06 -2.86 -8.08
CA GLY A 63 -22.02 -1.42 -7.88
C GLY A 63 -21.19 -0.94 -6.68
N GLU A 64 -20.54 -1.83 -5.92
CA GLU A 64 -19.63 -1.43 -4.84
C GLU A 64 -18.41 -0.70 -5.42
N LYS A 65 -18.19 0.53 -4.95
CA LYS A 65 -17.15 1.44 -5.47
C LYS A 65 -15.82 1.34 -4.71
N LYS A 66 -15.80 0.75 -3.52
CA LYS A 66 -14.56 0.60 -2.75
C LYS A 66 -13.63 -0.43 -3.40
N LEU A 67 -12.31 -0.18 -3.36
CA LEU A 67 -11.33 -1.06 -3.99
C LEU A 67 -11.41 -2.48 -3.42
N PHE A 68 -11.35 -2.64 -2.10
CA PHE A 68 -11.35 -3.95 -1.47
C PHE A 68 -12.75 -4.36 -1.03
N ILE A 69 -13.19 -5.53 -1.53
CA ILE A 69 -14.49 -6.14 -1.20
C ILE A 69 -14.30 -7.50 -0.53
N SER A 70 -15.31 -7.94 0.19
CA SER A 70 -15.35 -9.29 0.77
C SER A 70 -15.46 -10.36 -0.33
N TYR A 71 -14.75 -11.45 -0.17
CA TYR A 71 -14.94 -12.65 -1.00
C TYR A 71 -16.20 -13.43 -0.61
N GLN A 72 -16.74 -13.19 0.57
CA GLN A 72 -18.01 -13.76 1.02
C GLN A 72 -19.16 -12.86 0.60
N LYS A 73 -20.27 -13.47 0.15
CA LYS A 73 -21.52 -12.75 -0.13
C LYS A 73 -21.99 -11.99 1.12
N PRO A 74 -22.51 -10.79 0.95
CA PRO A 74 -22.89 -10.09 -0.29
C PRO A 74 -21.78 -9.27 -0.98
N ASN A 75 -20.51 -9.57 -0.81
CA ASN A 75 -19.36 -8.95 -1.47
C ASN A 75 -19.23 -7.42 -1.25
N LYS A 76 -19.59 -6.97 -0.07
CA LYS A 76 -19.51 -5.54 0.32
C LYS A 76 -18.08 -5.11 0.59
N ALA A 77 -17.86 -3.80 0.61
CA ALA A 77 -16.61 -3.18 1.03
C ALA A 77 -16.12 -3.72 2.38
N VAL A 78 -14.84 -4.05 2.47
CA VAL A 78 -14.23 -4.52 3.72
C VAL A 78 -13.75 -3.36 4.59
N SER A 79 -13.74 -3.59 5.90
CA SER A 79 -13.22 -2.65 6.87
C SER A 79 -11.68 -2.64 6.90
N ARG A 80 -11.09 -1.57 7.46
CA ARG A 80 -9.64 -1.50 7.73
C ARG A 80 -9.17 -2.68 8.60
N LYS A 81 -10.00 -3.11 9.57
CA LYS A 81 -9.72 -4.26 10.44
C LYS A 81 -9.62 -5.56 9.63
N THR A 82 -10.49 -5.73 8.63
CA THR A 82 -10.44 -6.90 7.74
C THR A 82 -9.16 -6.91 6.91
N ILE A 83 -8.78 -5.78 6.32
CA ILE A 83 -7.52 -5.66 5.57
C ILE A 83 -6.32 -5.96 6.46
N SER A 84 -6.28 -5.41 7.67
CA SER A 84 -5.21 -5.68 8.64
C SER A 84 -5.11 -7.17 9.00
N ARG A 85 -6.26 -7.86 9.13
CA ARG A 85 -6.30 -9.31 9.36
C ARG A 85 -5.75 -10.09 8.16
N TRP A 86 -6.08 -9.69 6.93
CA TRP A 86 -5.52 -10.32 5.73
C TRP A 86 -4.02 -10.18 5.65
N VAL A 87 -3.49 -8.97 5.90
CA VAL A 87 -2.03 -8.76 5.95
C VAL A 87 -1.39 -9.63 7.04
N LYS A 88 -2.00 -9.71 8.23
CA LYS A 88 -1.51 -10.57 9.31
C LYS A 88 -1.48 -12.05 8.88
N MET A 89 -2.49 -12.52 8.18
CA MET A 89 -2.59 -13.89 7.69
C MET A 89 -1.46 -14.21 6.71
N VAL A 90 -1.23 -13.33 5.72
CA VAL A 90 -0.14 -13.47 4.74
C VAL A 90 1.23 -13.47 5.42
N LEU A 91 1.45 -12.60 6.41
CA LEU A 91 2.70 -12.59 7.17
C LEU A 91 2.92 -13.90 7.94
N SER A 92 1.86 -14.43 8.56
CA SER A 92 1.91 -15.72 9.27
C SER A 92 2.20 -16.88 8.32
N GLU A 93 1.57 -16.92 7.15
CA GLU A 93 1.81 -17.93 6.11
C GLU A 93 3.24 -17.86 5.56
N ALA A 94 3.84 -16.67 5.54
CA ALA A 94 5.24 -16.46 5.19
C ALA A 94 6.22 -16.79 6.33
N GLY A 95 5.77 -17.38 7.43
CA GLY A 95 6.61 -17.76 8.58
C GLY A 95 7.04 -16.59 9.48
N ILE A 96 6.42 -15.40 9.31
CA ILE A 96 6.75 -14.23 10.12
C ILE A 96 5.94 -14.26 11.42
N ASP A 97 6.64 -14.15 12.56
CA ASP A 97 5.96 -14.07 13.86
C ASP A 97 5.11 -12.81 13.98
N THR A 98 3.79 -12.98 13.90
CA THR A 98 2.82 -11.89 13.95
C THR A 98 2.49 -11.41 15.37
N MET A 99 3.06 -12.02 16.40
CA MET A 99 3.04 -11.49 17.77
C MET A 99 4.04 -10.33 17.89
N ILE A 100 5.19 -10.47 17.24
CA ILE A 100 6.27 -9.45 17.19
C ILE A 100 6.01 -8.47 16.05
N PHE A 101 5.79 -8.97 14.83
CA PHE A 101 5.63 -8.15 13.61
C PHE A 101 4.17 -7.99 13.25
N LYS A 102 3.60 -6.84 13.58
CA LYS A 102 2.22 -6.48 13.23
C LYS A 102 2.13 -6.00 11.77
N PRO A 103 0.94 -5.95 11.15
CA PRO A 103 0.77 -5.44 9.78
C PRO A 103 1.41 -4.06 9.52
N HIS A 104 1.50 -3.21 10.55
CA HIS A 104 2.15 -1.90 10.44
C HIS A 104 3.68 -1.99 10.35
N SER A 105 4.29 -3.08 10.81
CA SER A 105 5.75 -3.27 10.77
C SER A 105 6.28 -3.41 9.35
N THR A 106 5.46 -3.88 8.39
CA THR A 106 5.84 -3.95 6.97
C THR A 106 6.22 -2.59 6.41
N ARG A 107 5.54 -1.52 6.86
CA ARG A 107 5.85 -0.15 6.45
C ARG A 107 7.20 0.31 6.98
N ALA A 108 7.52 -0.02 8.23
CA ALA A 108 8.81 0.29 8.82
C ALA A 108 9.93 -0.48 8.11
N ALA A 109 9.76 -1.78 7.88
CA ALA A 109 10.73 -2.62 7.20
C ALA A 109 11.02 -2.13 5.77
N SER A 110 9.98 -1.84 4.97
CA SER A 110 10.16 -1.36 3.59
C SER A 110 10.87 -0.01 3.50
N THR A 111 10.58 0.92 4.40
CA THR A 111 11.22 2.24 4.41
C THR A 111 12.65 2.19 4.94
N SER A 112 12.94 1.36 5.95
CA SER A 112 14.32 1.11 6.41
C SER A 112 15.15 0.45 5.32
N LYS A 113 14.61 -0.56 4.62
CA LYS A 113 15.31 -1.20 3.49
C LYS A 113 15.57 -0.21 2.35
N ALA A 114 14.60 0.62 1.97
CA ALA A 114 14.78 1.64 0.94
C ALA A 114 15.92 2.61 1.32
N LYS A 115 16.02 3.01 2.60
CA LYS A 115 17.13 3.84 3.08
C LYS A 115 18.47 3.10 3.01
N ALA A 116 18.52 1.83 3.44
CA ALA A 116 19.72 1.00 3.37
C ALA A 116 20.21 0.82 1.92
N CYS A 117 19.28 0.82 0.94
CA CYS A 117 19.59 0.83 -0.49
C CYS A 117 19.82 2.25 -1.07
N SER A 118 20.17 3.21 -0.23
CA SER A 118 20.53 4.60 -0.62
C SER A 118 19.43 5.36 -1.37
N VAL A 119 18.16 4.98 -1.19
CA VAL A 119 17.06 5.77 -1.74
C VAL A 119 16.98 7.11 -0.97
N PRO A 120 16.93 8.28 -1.65
CA PRO A 120 16.84 9.57 -0.98
C PRO A 120 15.64 9.65 -0.02
N VAL A 121 15.87 10.24 1.15
CA VAL A 121 14.84 10.32 2.22
C VAL A 121 13.59 11.05 1.74
N GLU A 122 13.74 12.05 0.90
CA GLU A 122 12.64 12.83 0.30
C GLU A 122 11.73 11.94 -0.56
N VAL A 123 12.34 11.01 -1.33
CA VAL A 123 11.61 10.04 -2.14
C VAL A 123 10.87 9.05 -1.26
N ILE A 124 11.51 8.54 -0.19
CA ILE A 124 10.89 7.64 0.79
C ILE A 124 9.70 8.35 1.46
N MET A 125 9.90 9.59 1.91
CA MET A 125 8.86 10.36 2.59
C MET A 125 7.67 10.65 1.68
N SER A 126 7.90 11.10 0.44
CA SER A 126 6.84 11.41 -0.51
C SER A 126 6.04 10.16 -0.87
N THR A 127 6.73 9.04 -1.12
CA THR A 127 6.09 7.74 -1.41
C THR A 127 5.28 7.22 -0.21
N ALA A 128 5.80 7.40 1.00
CA ALA A 128 5.11 7.01 2.23
C ALA A 128 4.00 8.00 2.66
N GLY A 129 3.86 9.17 2.00
CA GLY A 129 2.91 10.20 2.37
C GLY A 129 3.21 10.87 3.72
N TRP A 130 4.49 11.08 4.04
CA TRP A 130 4.91 11.72 5.29
C TRP A 130 5.35 13.16 5.05
N ASN A 131 4.78 14.07 5.85
CA ASN A 131 5.08 15.50 5.75
C ASN A 131 6.18 15.95 6.71
N ARG A 132 6.65 15.09 7.64
CA ARG A 132 7.64 15.45 8.66
C ARG A 132 8.78 14.44 8.70
N ALA A 133 10.00 14.90 8.47
CA ALA A 133 11.22 14.10 8.56
C ALA A 133 11.44 13.50 9.96
N THR A 134 11.00 14.19 11.01
CA THR A 134 11.07 13.72 12.40
C THR A 134 10.32 12.42 12.64
N THR A 135 9.21 12.18 11.93
CA THR A 135 8.47 10.92 12.02
C THR A 135 9.29 9.76 11.43
N PHE A 136 9.95 10.00 10.31
CA PHE A 136 10.84 9.02 9.71
C PHE A 136 12.03 8.71 10.62
N GLN A 137 12.71 9.74 11.13
CA GLN A 137 13.88 9.57 11.99
C GLN A 137 13.57 8.79 13.27
N LYS A 138 12.47 9.11 13.96
CA LYS A 138 12.12 8.48 15.24
C LYS A 138 11.60 7.05 15.10
N LEU A 139 10.81 6.76 14.07
CA LEU A 139 10.06 5.51 13.99
C LEU A 139 10.66 4.50 12.99
N TYR A 140 11.39 4.98 12.00
CA TYR A 140 11.79 4.18 10.84
C TYR A 140 13.29 4.23 10.55
N ASN A 141 14.04 5.12 11.20
CA ASN A 141 15.49 5.18 11.09
C ASN A 141 16.14 4.22 12.12
N LYS A 142 15.74 2.97 12.11
CA LYS A 142 16.44 1.94 12.88
C LYS A 142 17.70 1.55 12.12
N ALA A 143 18.83 1.55 12.80
CA ALA A 143 20.08 1.08 12.23
C ALA A 143 19.90 -0.38 11.79
N ASP A 144 19.99 -0.62 10.49
CA ASP A 144 19.99 -1.98 9.94
C ASP A 144 21.39 -2.57 10.08
N HIS A 145 21.51 -3.66 10.81
CA HIS A 145 22.68 -4.53 10.82
C HIS A 145 22.61 -5.58 9.68
N GLY A 146 22.06 -5.22 8.52
CA GLY A 146 21.89 -6.14 7.39
C GLY A 146 22.38 -5.56 6.07
N HIS A 147 23.35 -6.24 5.45
CA HIS A 147 23.89 -5.94 4.12
C HIS A 147 22.78 -5.95 3.06
N CYS A 148 22.79 -4.95 2.18
CA CYS A 148 22.13 -5.03 0.87
C CYS A 148 22.89 -6.04 0.01
N GLN A 149 22.32 -7.23 -0.21
CA GLN A 149 22.67 -8.11 -1.33
C GLN A 149 21.62 -7.97 -2.40
#